data_532e943113cfc7c0d5dce174eb608bf5
#
_entry.id   532e943113cfc7c0d5dce174eb608bf5
#
_cell.length_a   1.000
_cell.length_b   1.000
_cell.length_c   1.000
_cell.angle_alpha   90.00
_cell.angle_beta   90.00
_cell.angle_gamma   90.00
#
_symmetry.space_group_name_H-M   'P 1'
#
loop_
_entity.id
_entity.type
_entity.pdbx_description
1 polymer ?
#
loop_
_entity_poly.entity_id
_entity_poly.type
_entity_poly.pdbx_seq_one_letter_code
_entity_poly.pdbx_strand_id
1 'polypeptide(L)'
;MGYHLNPSGAALAHLRRTSKVRPVEASLAWLNAWPDPGKLRRYREFDCYWQGASRAALEAGYRLDEFVVNDELPLRKLGKILQARNVNGILMPPGPLPPGWEDFDWSGYSLVQLRSPRLTSLATISVSSDQAGNAMMAAQIMRSKGYRRVGFVGIKCQARMFGAGYLWSQQGRNPRERLTPLLLKEGESPEIHLRSLERWMGDQSPDAILTDFPAVPEMLARLGFRVPQDLGLAALGILDCPISAGIHQNPCEIGRIGIQQLVSLLSGNVRGLLAIGQDVLVKGTWTDGSSLPRRRVRPRLAESAVE
;
A
#
# COMPACT_ATOMS: atom_id res chain seq x y z
N MET A 1 19.44 -32.85 -14.95
CA MET A 1 18.61 -33.93 -14.39
C MET A 1 17.41 -33.29 -13.71
N GLY A 2 16.20 -33.46 -14.30
CA GLY A 2 14.99 -32.82 -13.79
C GLY A 2 14.47 -33.55 -12.54
N TYR A 3 14.32 -32.81 -11.47
CA TYR A 3 13.66 -33.30 -10.27
C TYR A 3 12.14 -33.29 -10.52
N HIS A 4 11.55 -34.45 -10.78
CA HIS A 4 10.09 -34.59 -10.80
C HIS A 4 9.59 -34.62 -9.36
N LEU A 5 8.68 -33.68 -9.01
CA LEU A 5 7.95 -33.64 -7.74
C LEU A 5 7.25 -35.01 -7.55
N ASN A 6 7.65 -35.74 -6.51
CA ASN A 6 7.02 -37.00 -6.16
C ASN A 6 5.56 -36.74 -5.75
N PRO A 7 4.55 -37.34 -6.45
CA PRO A 7 3.13 -37.15 -6.11
C PRO A 7 2.79 -37.50 -4.66
N SER A 8 3.54 -38.42 -4.05
CA SER A 8 3.41 -38.79 -2.63
C SER A 8 3.81 -37.64 -1.67
N GLY A 9 4.77 -36.78 -2.07
CA GLY A 9 5.14 -35.58 -1.29
C GLY A 9 4.04 -34.52 -1.28
N ALA A 10 3.34 -34.34 -2.41
CA ALA A 10 2.21 -33.43 -2.50
C ALA A 10 0.99 -33.93 -1.69
N ALA A 11 0.73 -35.25 -1.69
CA ALA A 11 -0.33 -35.86 -0.87
C ALA A 11 -0.02 -35.78 0.62
N LEU A 12 1.23 -35.99 1.04
CA LEU A 12 1.69 -35.80 2.43
C LEU A 12 1.59 -34.34 2.86
N ALA A 13 1.92 -33.39 1.97
CA ALA A 13 1.74 -31.96 2.22
C ALA A 13 0.26 -31.58 2.37
N HIS A 14 -0.64 -32.24 1.62
CA HIS A 14 -2.09 -32.03 1.74
C HIS A 14 -2.64 -32.63 3.04
N LEU A 15 -2.22 -33.81 3.45
CA LEU A 15 -2.60 -34.45 4.72
C LEU A 15 -2.10 -33.64 5.94
N ARG A 16 -0.91 -33.04 5.84
CA ARG A 16 -0.39 -32.12 6.84
C ARG A 16 -1.20 -30.82 6.95
N ARG A 17 -1.92 -30.39 5.89
CA ARG A 17 -2.80 -29.21 5.92
C ARG A 17 -4.09 -29.41 6.71
N THR A 18 -4.50 -30.63 6.96
CA THR A 18 -5.74 -30.97 7.68
C THR A 18 -5.57 -31.19 9.18
N SER A 19 -4.36 -31.25 9.73
CA SER A 19 -4.11 -31.34 11.17
C SER A 19 -4.11 -29.95 11.81
N LYS A 20 -4.90 -29.76 12.85
CA LYS A 20 -5.25 -28.47 13.47
C LYS A 20 -4.12 -27.71 14.20
N VAL A 21 -2.95 -28.27 14.40
CA VAL A 21 -1.78 -27.57 14.96
C VAL A 21 -0.51 -28.16 14.33
N ARG A 22 0.21 -27.34 13.55
CA ARG A 22 1.53 -27.72 13.04
C ARG A 22 2.59 -27.32 14.03
N PRO A 23 3.56 -28.19 14.36
CA PRO A 23 4.75 -27.74 15.05
C PRO A 23 5.46 -26.69 14.18
N VAL A 24 5.92 -25.60 14.80
CA VAL A 24 6.74 -24.58 14.12
C VAL A 24 8.08 -25.24 13.80
N GLU A 25 8.31 -25.55 12.53
CA GLU A 25 9.49 -26.30 12.07
C GLU A 25 10.65 -25.36 11.65
N ALA A 26 10.35 -24.12 11.25
CA ALA A 26 11.35 -23.16 10.78
C ALA A 26 10.92 -21.69 11.03
N SER A 27 11.90 -20.78 10.98
CA SER A 27 11.66 -19.35 11.09
C SER A 27 11.80 -18.65 9.74
N LEU A 28 11.00 -17.60 9.54
CA LEU A 28 11.12 -16.61 8.48
C LEU A 28 11.57 -15.29 9.07
N ALA A 29 12.30 -14.48 8.33
CA ALA A 29 12.74 -13.18 8.75
C ALA A 29 11.79 -12.07 8.25
N TRP A 30 11.34 -11.22 9.16
CA TRP A 30 10.81 -9.89 8.84
C TRP A 30 11.95 -8.89 9.00
N LEU A 31 12.41 -8.33 7.86
CA LEU A 31 13.62 -7.52 7.82
C LEU A 31 13.28 -6.04 7.92
N ASN A 32 13.35 -5.49 9.12
CA ASN A 32 13.04 -4.09 9.41
C ASN A 32 14.29 -3.20 9.30
N ALA A 33 14.32 -2.31 8.32
CA ALA A 33 15.40 -1.34 8.09
C ALA A 33 14.97 0.12 8.36
N TRP A 34 13.90 0.34 9.14
CA TRP A 34 13.49 1.69 9.51
C TRP A 34 14.51 2.32 10.47
N PRO A 35 14.84 3.62 10.29
CA PRO A 35 15.72 4.35 11.22
C PRO A 35 15.19 4.34 12.67
N ASP A 36 13.89 4.41 12.85
CA ASP A 36 13.20 4.12 14.13
C ASP A 36 12.36 2.84 13.93
N PRO A 37 12.87 1.68 14.34
CA PRO A 37 12.19 0.40 14.08
C PRO A 37 10.81 0.31 14.74
N GLY A 38 10.61 0.96 15.89
CA GLY A 38 9.32 1.01 16.58
C GLY A 38 8.27 1.84 15.84
N LYS A 39 8.70 2.74 14.97
CA LYS A 39 7.80 3.59 14.18
C LYS A 39 6.96 2.78 13.19
N LEU A 40 7.52 1.71 12.63
CA LEU A 40 6.81 0.82 11.71
C LEU A 40 5.49 0.30 12.31
N ARG A 41 5.51 -0.06 13.61
CA ARG A 41 4.33 -0.59 14.32
C ARG A 41 3.35 0.49 14.80
N ARG A 42 3.76 1.76 14.82
CA ARG A 42 2.87 2.88 15.20
C ARG A 42 1.86 3.23 14.11
N TYR A 43 2.15 2.91 12.86
CA TYR A 43 1.18 3.00 11.77
C TYR A 43 0.28 1.76 11.78
N ARG A 44 -1.02 1.95 11.91
CA ARG A 44 -2.03 0.87 11.91
C ARG A 44 -1.96 0.03 10.64
N GLU A 45 -1.74 0.68 9.49
CA GLU A 45 -1.57 0.00 8.22
C GLU A 45 -0.37 -0.96 8.25
N PHE A 46 0.77 -0.53 8.75
CA PHE A 46 1.98 -1.36 8.80
C PHE A 46 1.90 -2.45 9.87
N ASP A 47 1.22 -2.18 10.99
CA ASP A 47 0.94 -3.21 12.00
C ASP A 47 0.03 -4.31 11.42
N CYS A 48 -0.96 -3.95 10.60
CA CYS A 48 -1.79 -4.92 9.88
C CYS A 48 -1.00 -5.78 8.88
N TYR A 49 0.02 -5.26 8.19
CA TYR A 49 0.91 -6.10 7.38
C TYR A 49 1.55 -7.20 8.23
N TRP A 50 2.10 -6.84 9.37
CA TRP A 50 2.70 -7.80 10.30
C TRP A 50 1.69 -8.84 10.81
N GLN A 51 0.52 -8.40 11.23
CA GLN A 51 -0.53 -9.30 11.75
C GLN A 51 -0.94 -10.33 10.69
N GLY A 52 -1.19 -9.87 9.45
CA GLY A 52 -1.53 -10.74 8.33
C GLY A 52 -0.40 -11.72 7.99
N ALA A 53 0.84 -11.24 7.95
CA ALA A 53 2.02 -12.04 7.68
C ALA A 53 2.27 -13.06 8.80
N SER A 54 2.24 -12.66 10.07
CA SER A 54 2.51 -13.55 11.21
C SER A 54 1.49 -14.68 11.30
N ARG A 55 0.20 -14.38 11.09
CA ARG A 55 -0.86 -15.39 11.05
C ARG A 55 -0.64 -16.39 9.92
N ALA A 56 -0.39 -15.89 8.70
CA ALA A 56 -0.15 -16.75 7.54
C ALA A 56 1.11 -17.60 7.67
N ALA A 57 2.17 -17.07 8.28
CA ALA A 57 3.39 -17.83 8.57
C ALA A 57 3.08 -19.00 9.51
N LEU A 58 2.36 -18.74 10.61
CA LEU A 58 1.97 -19.77 11.58
C LEU A 58 1.11 -20.87 10.93
N GLU A 59 0.12 -20.48 10.13
CA GLU A 59 -0.73 -21.41 9.36
C GLU A 59 0.08 -22.28 8.38
N ALA A 60 1.19 -21.74 7.86
CA ALA A 60 2.11 -22.47 6.98
C ALA A 60 3.16 -23.33 7.74
N GLY A 61 3.18 -23.28 9.08
CA GLY A 61 4.14 -24.01 9.91
C GLY A 61 5.46 -23.25 10.16
N TYR A 62 5.47 -21.93 9.97
CA TYR A 62 6.64 -21.08 10.21
C TYR A 62 6.38 -20.09 11.33
N ARG A 63 7.46 -19.67 12.00
CA ARG A 63 7.45 -18.48 12.86
C ARG A 63 8.03 -17.30 12.09
N LEU A 64 7.40 -16.14 12.18
CA LEU A 64 7.93 -14.91 11.63
C LEU A 64 8.65 -14.13 12.73
N ASP A 65 9.97 -14.00 12.61
CA ASP A 65 10.82 -13.30 13.57
C ASP A 65 11.27 -11.95 12.97
N GLU A 66 11.18 -10.89 13.77
CA GLU A 66 11.66 -9.56 13.35
C GLU A 66 13.15 -9.41 13.57
N PHE A 67 13.85 -8.95 12.53
CA PHE A 67 15.26 -8.58 12.54
C PHE A 67 15.40 -7.11 12.16
N VAL A 68 15.99 -6.33 13.05
CA VAL A 68 16.24 -4.91 12.84
C VAL A 68 17.64 -4.73 12.26
N VAL A 69 17.72 -4.09 11.10
CA VAL A 69 19.00 -3.70 10.48
C VAL A 69 19.32 -2.27 10.86
N ASN A 70 20.45 -2.07 11.52
CA ASN A 70 20.97 -0.77 11.94
C ASN A 70 22.51 -0.83 12.00
N ASP A 71 23.15 0.23 12.51
CA ASP A 71 24.61 0.31 12.63
C ASP A 71 25.21 -0.77 13.56
N GLU A 72 24.48 -1.20 14.59
CA GLU A 72 24.91 -2.25 15.52
C GLU A 72 24.79 -3.64 14.89
N LEU A 73 23.74 -3.86 14.09
CA LEU A 73 23.46 -5.09 13.36
C LEU A 73 23.34 -4.81 11.86
N PRO A 74 24.45 -4.53 11.17
CA PRO A 74 24.43 -4.33 9.72
C PRO A 74 24.12 -5.64 9.00
N LEU A 75 23.60 -5.53 7.77
CA LEU A 75 23.11 -6.64 6.97
C LEU A 75 24.12 -7.80 6.83
N ARG A 76 25.43 -7.49 6.73
CA ARG A 76 26.48 -8.51 6.67
C ARG A 76 26.62 -9.33 7.97
N LYS A 77 26.41 -8.73 9.14
CA LYS A 77 26.39 -9.47 10.42
C LYS A 77 25.09 -10.27 10.54
N LEU A 78 23.98 -9.67 10.14
CA LEU A 78 22.68 -10.32 10.14
C LEU A 78 22.68 -11.59 9.28
N GLY A 79 23.30 -11.57 8.09
CA GLY A 79 23.41 -12.73 7.21
C GLY A 79 23.99 -13.96 7.92
N LYS A 80 25.04 -13.78 8.75
CA LYS A 80 25.61 -14.86 9.57
C LYS A 80 24.62 -15.41 10.60
N ILE A 81 23.82 -14.54 11.20
CA ILE A 81 22.79 -14.95 12.18
C ILE A 81 21.67 -15.73 11.48
N LEU A 82 21.18 -15.25 10.34
CA LEU A 82 20.15 -15.92 9.54
C LEU A 82 20.62 -17.31 9.13
N GLN A 83 21.87 -17.42 8.65
CA GLN A 83 22.48 -18.67 8.27
C GLN A 83 22.62 -19.66 9.43
N ALA A 84 23.12 -19.18 10.62
CA ALA A 84 23.23 -19.99 11.81
C ALA A 84 21.88 -20.46 12.36
N ARG A 85 20.79 -19.71 12.12
CA ARG A 85 19.42 -20.06 12.51
C ARG A 85 18.66 -20.81 11.41
N ASN A 86 19.29 -21.15 10.30
CA ASN A 86 18.67 -21.77 9.13
C ASN A 86 17.43 -21.00 8.60
N VAL A 87 17.47 -19.68 8.65
CA VAL A 87 16.44 -18.79 8.12
C VAL A 87 16.74 -18.54 6.65
N ASN A 88 15.91 -19.08 5.77
CA ASN A 88 16.10 -19.02 4.31
C ASN A 88 15.03 -18.15 3.60
N GLY A 89 14.03 -17.68 4.30
CA GLY A 89 12.96 -16.84 3.77
C GLY A 89 12.95 -15.46 4.43
N ILE A 90 12.95 -14.41 3.62
CA ILE A 90 12.96 -13.01 4.07
C ILE A 90 11.76 -12.28 3.48
N LEU A 91 10.96 -11.67 4.37
CA LEU A 91 9.89 -10.73 4.03
C LEU A 91 10.32 -9.34 4.44
N MET A 92 10.38 -8.41 3.48
CA MET A 92 10.74 -7.02 3.72
C MET A 92 9.47 -6.16 3.85
N PRO A 93 9.25 -5.49 4.98
CA PRO A 93 8.11 -4.57 5.15
C PRO A 93 8.24 -3.32 4.27
N PRO A 94 7.16 -2.50 4.15
CA PRO A 94 7.25 -1.19 3.53
C PRO A 94 8.31 -0.33 4.22
N GLY A 95 9.19 0.31 3.44
CA GLY A 95 10.23 1.17 4.00
C GLY A 95 11.48 1.27 3.13
N PRO A 96 12.57 1.79 3.69
CA PRO A 96 13.86 1.84 3.01
C PRO A 96 14.42 0.42 2.81
N LEU A 97 15.28 0.25 1.81
CA LEU A 97 16.12 -0.93 1.73
C LEU A 97 17.21 -0.85 2.81
N PRO A 98 17.63 -1.99 3.39
CA PRO A 98 18.68 -1.98 4.40
C PRO A 98 19.99 -1.44 3.82
N PRO A 99 20.78 -0.66 4.57
CA PRO A 99 22.09 -0.21 4.12
C PRO A 99 22.98 -1.40 3.72
N GLY A 100 23.70 -1.27 2.58
CA GLY A 100 24.55 -2.34 2.04
C GLY A 100 23.80 -3.46 1.33
N TRP A 101 22.56 -3.22 0.93
CA TRP A 101 21.73 -4.22 0.25
C TRP A 101 22.29 -4.57 -1.15
N GLU A 102 23.01 -3.66 -1.80
CA GLU A 102 23.63 -3.86 -3.10
C GLU A 102 24.73 -4.93 -3.06
N ASP A 103 25.51 -4.94 -1.98
CA ASP A 103 26.67 -5.82 -1.79
C ASP A 103 26.34 -7.10 -1.00
N PHE A 104 25.09 -7.27 -0.58
CA PHE A 104 24.70 -8.44 0.19
C PHE A 104 24.42 -9.63 -0.70
N ASP A 105 24.99 -10.79 -0.35
CA ASP A 105 24.72 -12.04 -1.05
C ASP A 105 23.33 -12.60 -0.72
N TRP A 106 22.40 -12.35 -1.63
CA TRP A 106 21.00 -12.83 -1.52
C TRP A 106 20.82 -14.27 -1.96
N SER A 107 21.83 -14.93 -2.56
CA SER A 107 21.72 -16.25 -3.20
C SER A 107 21.23 -17.37 -2.25
N GLY A 108 21.43 -17.20 -0.95
CA GLY A 108 20.96 -18.13 0.08
C GLY A 108 19.48 -18.00 0.47
N TYR A 109 18.79 -16.95 0.02
CA TYR A 109 17.50 -16.55 0.56
C TYR A 109 16.41 -16.46 -0.50
N SER A 110 15.18 -16.85 -0.16
CA SER A 110 13.97 -16.48 -0.90
C SER A 110 13.46 -15.14 -0.38
N LEU A 111 13.08 -14.21 -1.28
CA LEU A 111 12.77 -12.83 -0.92
C LEU A 111 11.41 -12.40 -1.46
N VAL A 112 10.65 -11.71 -0.60
CA VAL A 112 9.41 -11.00 -0.97
C VAL A 112 9.43 -9.62 -0.31
N GLN A 113 8.97 -8.59 -1.02
CA GLN A 113 8.85 -7.22 -0.50
C GLN A 113 7.37 -6.84 -0.38
N LEU A 114 7.00 -6.21 0.73
CA LEU A 114 5.66 -5.60 0.91
C LEU A 114 5.74 -4.10 0.59
N ARG A 115 5.80 -3.76 -0.69
CA ARG A 115 5.95 -2.35 -1.13
C ARG A 115 5.50 -2.16 -2.56
N SER A 116 5.07 -0.94 -2.87
CA SER A 116 4.84 -0.56 -4.26
C SER A 116 6.12 -0.60 -5.09
N PRO A 117 6.04 -1.02 -6.36
CA PRO A 117 7.18 -1.04 -7.26
C PRO A 117 7.85 0.33 -7.35
N ARG A 118 9.18 0.35 -7.23
CA ARG A 118 10.00 1.54 -7.46
C ARG A 118 10.99 1.26 -8.59
N LEU A 119 11.47 2.31 -9.25
CA LEU A 119 12.45 2.19 -10.33
C LEU A 119 13.78 1.53 -9.90
N THR A 120 14.10 1.58 -8.61
CA THR A 120 15.29 1.00 -7.99
C THR A 120 14.88 -0.01 -6.91
N SER A 121 14.21 -1.08 -7.29
CA SER A 121 13.86 -2.16 -6.38
C SER A 121 14.71 -3.38 -6.67
N LEU A 122 14.92 -4.22 -5.64
CA LEU A 122 15.43 -5.58 -5.85
C LEU A 122 14.51 -6.34 -6.81
N ALA A 123 15.06 -7.10 -7.73
CA ALA A 123 14.30 -7.97 -8.61
C ALA A 123 13.76 -9.17 -7.81
N THR A 124 12.63 -8.97 -7.15
CA THR A 124 11.94 -9.93 -6.28
C THR A 124 10.45 -9.97 -6.60
N ILE A 125 9.68 -10.75 -5.86
CA ILE A 125 8.22 -10.59 -5.82
C ILE A 125 7.91 -9.42 -4.89
N SER A 126 7.18 -8.42 -5.40
CA SER A 126 6.63 -7.31 -4.62
C SER A 126 5.13 -7.51 -4.45
N VAL A 127 4.64 -7.42 -3.22
CA VAL A 127 3.19 -7.44 -2.91
C VAL A 127 2.79 -6.10 -2.36
N SER A 128 1.79 -5.46 -2.98
CA SER A 128 1.36 -4.11 -2.60
C SER A 128 -0.12 -3.88 -2.87
N SER A 129 -0.63 -2.77 -2.34
CA SER A 129 -1.95 -2.27 -2.72
C SER A 129 -1.99 -1.89 -4.21
N ASP A 130 -3.09 -2.19 -4.90
CA ASP A 130 -3.39 -1.68 -6.25
C ASP A 130 -3.73 -0.19 -6.19
N GLN A 131 -2.70 0.64 -6.01
CA GLN A 131 -2.87 2.08 -5.81
C GLN A 131 -3.58 2.76 -6.98
N ALA A 132 -3.24 2.40 -8.21
CA ALA A 132 -3.86 2.98 -9.39
C ALA A 132 -5.33 2.57 -9.51
N GLY A 133 -5.63 1.28 -9.38
CA GLY A 133 -7.00 0.76 -9.38
C GLY A 133 -7.85 1.34 -8.25
N ASN A 134 -7.27 1.50 -7.06
CA ASN A 134 -7.93 2.09 -5.90
C ASN A 134 -8.29 3.57 -6.13
N ALA A 135 -7.39 4.36 -6.73
CA ALA A 135 -7.68 5.76 -7.07
C ALA A 135 -8.77 5.88 -8.15
N MET A 136 -8.74 5.00 -9.15
CA MET A 136 -9.79 4.93 -10.17
C MET A 136 -11.15 4.59 -9.56
N MET A 137 -11.21 3.56 -8.71
CA MET A 137 -12.41 3.14 -7.99
C MET A 137 -12.96 4.26 -7.10
N ALA A 138 -12.10 4.88 -6.28
CA ALA A 138 -12.49 5.98 -5.41
C ALA A 138 -13.08 7.15 -6.20
N ALA A 139 -12.40 7.60 -7.26
CA ALA A 139 -12.88 8.67 -8.12
C ALA A 139 -14.24 8.33 -8.79
N GLN A 140 -14.45 7.08 -9.18
CA GLN A 140 -15.73 6.62 -9.75
C GLN A 140 -16.84 6.64 -8.71
N ILE A 141 -16.59 6.17 -7.48
CA ILE A 141 -17.56 6.17 -6.38
C ILE A 141 -17.92 7.61 -5.96
N MET A 142 -16.92 8.49 -5.82
CA MET A 142 -17.16 9.90 -5.53
C MET A 142 -18.11 10.54 -6.57
N ARG A 143 -17.90 10.24 -7.84
CA ARG A 143 -18.78 10.70 -8.92
C ARG A 143 -20.19 10.11 -8.85
N SER A 144 -20.33 8.82 -8.55
CA SER A 144 -21.64 8.18 -8.37
C SER A 144 -22.43 8.75 -7.19
N LYS A 145 -21.72 9.37 -6.23
CA LYS A 145 -22.31 10.12 -5.11
C LYS A 145 -22.69 11.57 -5.48
N GLY A 146 -22.47 11.99 -6.72
CA GLY A 146 -22.89 13.30 -7.24
C GLY A 146 -21.81 14.38 -7.24
N TYR A 147 -20.55 14.05 -6.89
CA TYR A 147 -19.42 14.97 -7.01
C TYR A 147 -18.90 15.00 -8.45
N ARG A 148 -18.73 16.18 -9.02
CA ARG A 148 -18.34 16.34 -10.43
C ARG A 148 -16.90 16.78 -10.58
N ARG A 149 -16.44 17.69 -9.74
CA ARG A 149 -15.11 18.28 -9.74
C ARG A 149 -14.26 17.66 -8.64
N VAL A 150 -13.99 16.37 -8.81
CA VAL A 150 -13.16 15.60 -7.87
C VAL A 150 -11.69 15.92 -8.12
N GLY A 151 -11.03 16.56 -7.15
CA GLY A 151 -9.60 16.86 -7.19
C GLY A 151 -8.77 15.78 -6.50
N PHE A 152 -7.45 15.80 -6.74
CA PHE A 152 -6.50 14.91 -6.07
C PHE A 152 -5.38 15.72 -5.43
N VAL A 153 -5.08 15.42 -4.16
CA VAL A 153 -3.99 16.01 -3.39
C VAL A 153 -3.13 14.91 -2.79
N GLY A 154 -1.81 14.95 -3.01
CA GLY A 154 -0.89 13.96 -2.48
C GLY A 154 0.56 14.41 -2.43
N ILE A 155 1.42 13.64 -1.75
CA ILE A 155 2.88 13.87 -1.72
C ILE A 155 3.51 13.26 -2.97
N LYS A 156 4.25 14.05 -3.75
CA LYS A 156 4.74 13.73 -5.10
C LYS A 156 5.45 12.38 -5.22
N CYS A 157 6.31 12.02 -4.28
CA CYS A 157 7.06 10.77 -4.34
C CYS A 157 6.24 9.54 -3.92
N GLN A 158 5.25 9.71 -3.03
CA GLN A 158 4.42 8.65 -2.49
C GLN A 158 3.18 8.40 -3.35
N ALA A 159 2.60 9.46 -3.91
CA ALA A 159 1.33 9.46 -4.64
C ALA A 159 1.42 9.05 -6.12
N ARG A 160 2.57 8.58 -6.62
CA ARG A 160 2.78 8.36 -8.07
C ARG A 160 1.72 7.48 -8.71
N MET A 161 1.47 6.30 -8.15
CA MET A 161 0.52 5.34 -8.71
C MET A 161 -0.93 5.76 -8.45
N PHE A 162 -1.22 6.36 -7.29
CA PHE A 162 -2.53 6.97 -7.04
C PHE A 162 -2.83 8.10 -8.03
N GLY A 163 -1.85 8.99 -8.24
CA GLY A 163 -1.95 10.09 -9.22
C GLY A 163 -2.16 9.60 -10.65
N ALA A 164 -1.49 8.53 -11.07
CA ALA A 164 -1.69 7.91 -12.37
C ALA A 164 -3.12 7.36 -12.53
N GLY A 165 -3.63 6.63 -11.54
CA GLY A 165 -5.01 6.14 -11.52
C GLY A 165 -6.03 7.27 -11.52
N TYR A 166 -5.79 8.33 -10.74
CA TYR A 166 -6.63 9.51 -10.74
C TYR A 166 -6.65 10.19 -12.12
N LEU A 167 -5.51 10.46 -12.75
CA LEU A 167 -5.42 11.06 -14.07
C LEU A 167 -6.13 10.20 -15.13
N TRP A 168 -5.95 8.88 -15.09
CA TRP A 168 -6.66 7.96 -15.96
C TRP A 168 -8.18 8.07 -15.78
N SER A 169 -8.64 8.18 -14.52
CA SER A 169 -10.07 8.29 -14.21
C SER A 169 -10.74 9.54 -14.79
N GLN A 170 -9.98 10.52 -15.24
CA GLN A 170 -10.48 11.75 -15.87
C GLN A 170 -10.62 11.64 -17.39
N GLN A 171 -10.11 10.57 -18.02
CA GLN A 171 -10.22 10.38 -19.46
C GLN A 171 -11.69 10.27 -19.89
N GLY A 172 -12.02 10.84 -21.05
CA GLY A 172 -13.40 10.86 -21.58
C GLY A 172 -14.38 11.80 -20.85
N ARG A 173 -13.95 12.54 -19.82
CA ARG A 173 -14.81 13.47 -19.08
C ARG A 173 -14.87 14.86 -19.72
N ASN A 174 -15.95 15.60 -19.38
CA ASN A 174 -16.05 17.00 -19.77
C ASN A 174 -14.79 17.76 -19.30
N PRO A 175 -14.11 18.50 -20.18
CA PRO A 175 -12.93 19.29 -19.83
C PRO A 175 -13.12 20.21 -18.61
N ARG A 176 -14.31 20.79 -18.43
CA ARG A 176 -14.65 21.65 -17.28
C ARG A 176 -14.68 20.91 -15.93
N GLU A 177 -14.80 19.59 -15.94
CA GLU A 177 -14.83 18.73 -14.74
C GLU A 177 -13.45 18.11 -14.46
N ARG A 178 -12.47 18.24 -15.36
CA ARG A 178 -11.12 17.73 -15.17
C ARG A 178 -10.33 18.72 -14.34
N LEU A 179 -9.63 18.21 -13.31
CA LEU A 179 -8.81 19.03 -12.44
C LEU A 179 -7.35 18.56 -12.50
N THR A 180 -6.43 19.51 -12.47
CA THR A 180 -5.01 19.20 -12.32
C THR A 180 -4.74 18.73 -10.89
N PRO A 181 -4.04 17.59 -10.66
CA PRO A 181 -3.72 17.14 -9.33
C PRO A 181 -2.75 18.11 -8.62
N LEU A 182 -2.90 18.28 -7.32
CA LEU A 182 -1.92 18.94 -6.47
C LEU A 182 -0.94 17.90 -5.92
N LEU A 183 0.32 17.98 -6.37
CA LEU A 183 1.40 17.13 -5.88
C LEU A 183 2.36 17.97 -5.05
N LEU A 184 2.22 17.88 -3.74
CA LEU A 184 3.06 18.56 -2.76
C LEU A 184 4.44 17.91 -2.71
N LYS A 185 5.49 18.69 -2.44
CA LYS A 185 6.84 18.16 -2.35
C LYS A 185 7.12 17.65 -0.93
N GLU A 186 7.78 16.52 -0.83
CA GLU A 186 8.26 16.00 0.44
C GLU A 186 9.33 16.91 1.04
N GLY A 187 9.30 17.12 2.36
CA GLY A 187 10.27 17.96 3.09
C GLY A 187 9.98 19.46 3.06
N GLU A 188 8.98 19.94 2.32
CA GLU A 188 8.54 21.34 2.45
C GLU A 188 7.77 21.55 3.76
N SER A 189 7.81 22.80 4.28
CA SER A 189 7.12 23.14 5.52
C SER A 189 5.59 23.08 5.39
N PRO A 190 4.86 22.84 6.49
CA PRO A 190 3.39 22.85 6.50
C PRO A 190 2.78 24.13 5.93
N GLU A 191 3.44 25.27 6.11
CA GLU A 191 2.99 26.59 5.61
C GLU A 191 3.11 26.68 4.08
N ILE A 192 4.14 26.07 3.49
CA ILE A 192 4.28 25.98 2.03
C ILE A 192 3.20 25.07 1.45
N HIS A 193 2.94 23.93 2.09
CA HIS A 193 1.86 23.04 1.68
C HIS A 193 0.49 23.74 1.77
N LEU A 194 0.23 24.47 2.84
CA LEU A 194 -1.02 25.21 3.02
C LEU A 194 -1.24 26.25 1.92
N ARG A 195 -0.24 27.09 1.62
CA ARG A 195 -0.32 28.08 0.53
C ARG A 195 -0.50 27.42 -0.84
N SER A 196 0.12 26.28 -1.05
CA SER A 196 -0.03 25.51 -2.31
C SER A 196 -1.46 24.98 -2.45
N LEU A 197 -2.04 24.46 -1.36
CA LEU A 197 -3.43 24.01 -1.33
C LEU A 197 -4.40 25.17 -1.54
N GLU A 198 -4.21 26.32 -0.87
CA GLU A 198 -5.04 27.51 -0.99
C GLU A 198 -5.12 27.99 -2.45
N ARG A 199 -3.95 28.15 -3.09
CA ARG A 199 -3.89 28.55 -4.52
C ARG A 199 -4.62 27.53 -5.40
N TRP A 200 -4.34 26.25 -5.21
CA TRP A 200 -4.93 25.18 -6.01
C TRP A 200 -6.46 25.12 -5.81
N MET A 201 -6.97 25.34 -4.60
CA MET A 201 -8.41 25.43 -4.32
C MET A 201 -9.06 26.59 -5.08
N GLY A 202 -8.40 27.76 -5.13
CA GLY A 202 -8.87 28.91 -5.91
C GLY A 202 -8.91 28.63 -7.41
N ASP A 203 -7.83 28.08 -7.94
CA ASP A 203 -7.68 27.80 -9.38
C ASP A 203 -8.60 26.68 -9.86
N GLN A 204 -8.69 25.60 -9.08
CA GLN A 204 -9.38 24.38 -9.51
C GLN A 204 -10.82 24.27 -9.01
N SER A 205 -11.18 24.96 -7.92
CA SER A 205 -12.53 24.92 -7.30
C SER A 205 -13.14 23.52 -7.23
N PRO A 206 -12.50 22.55 -6.55
CA PRO A 206 -13.01 21.19 -6.44
C PRO A 206 -14.29 21.17 -5.59
N ASP A 207 -15.19 20.23 -5.89
CA ASP A 207 -16.34 19.95 -5.03
C ASP A 207 -16.12 18.73 -4.11
N ALA A 208 -15.05 17.99 -4.36
CA ALA A 208 -14.51 16.97 -3.46
C ALA A 208 -13.01 16.77 -3.70
N ILE A 209 -12.31 16.29 -2.66
CA ILE A 209 -10.90 15.94 -2.73
C ILE A 209 -10.71 14.47 -2.41
N LEU A 210 -9.92 13.79 -3.23
CA LEU A 210 -9.35 12.47 -2.98
C LEU A 210 -7.89 12.67 -2.55
N THR A 211 -7.45 12.03 -1.46
CA THR A 211 -6.10 12.26 -0.94
C THR A 211 -5.47 11.01 -0.33
N ASP A 212 -4.14 10.91 -0.42
CA ASP A 212 -3.31 9.98 0.35
C ASP A 212 -2.52 10.71 1.45
N PHE A 213 -2.73 12.02 1.61
CA PHE A 213 -2.00 12.86 2.57
C PHE A 213 -2.86 13.16 3.82
N PRO A 214 -2.51 12.60 5.01
CA PRO A 214 -3.32 12.70 6.22
C PRO A 214 -3.49 14.14 6.76
N ALA A 215 -2.64 15.10 6.37
CA ALA A 215 -2.74 16.49 6.82
C ALA A 215 -3.81 17.33 6.08
N VAL A 216 -4.38 16.82 4.98
CA VAL A 216 -5.36 17.57 4.16
C VAL A 216 -6.57 18.05 4.98
N PRO A 217 -7.19 17.25 5.88
CA PRO A 217 -8.31 17.72 6.68
C PRO A 217 -7.98 18.94 7.53
N GLU A 218 -6.82 18.95 8.20
CA GLU A 218 -6.36 20.09 9.01
C GLU A 218 -6.06 21.32 8.13
N MET A 219 -5.42 21.12 6.99
CA MET A 219 -5.14 22.19 6.05
C MET A 219 -6.43 22.84 5.53
N LEU A 220 -7.46 22.06 5.19
CA LEU A 220 -8.77 22.56 4.77
C LEU A 220 -9.45 23.34 5.90
N ALA A 221 -9.40 22.85 7.13
CA ALA A 221 -9.97 23.55 8.29
C ALA A 221 -9.28 24.90 8.52
N ARG A 222 -7.95 24.98 8.40
CA ARG A 222 -7.17 26.24 8.50
C ARG A 222 -7.53 27.23 7.38
N LEU A 223 -7.94 26.76 6.20
CA LEU A 223 -8.42 27.58 5.09
C LEU A 223 -9.92 27.94 5.22
N GLY A 224 -10.58 27.51 6.29
CA GLY A 224 -11.99 27.82 6.55
C GLY A 224 -12.99 26.90 5.86
N PHE A 225 -12.55 25.82 5.22
CA PHE A 225 -13.43 24.85 4.59
C PHE A 225 -13.96 23.82 5.60
N ARG A 226 -15.26 23.56 5.56
CA ARG A 226 -15.93 22.57 6.39
C ARG A 226 -16.20 21.31 5.56
N VAL A 227 -15.78 20.16 6.07
CA VAL A 227 -16.05 18.84 5.47
C VAL A 227 -17.18 18.19 6.27
N PRO A 228 -18.26 17.73 5.65
CA PRO A 228 -18.55 17.66 4.20
C PRO A 228 -19.36 18.84 3.64
N GLN A 229 -19.63 19.91 4.44
CA GLN A 229 -20.59 20.96 4.10
C GLN A 229 -20.19 21.75 2.84
N ASP A 230 -18.92 22.17 2.77
CA ASP A 230 -18.40 23.00 1.68
C ASP A 230 -17.83 22.09 0.56
N LEU A 231 -17.15 21.00 0.90
CA LEU A 231 -16.64 20.00 -0.05
C LEU A 231 -16.58 18.59 0.57
N GLY A 232 -16.67 17.57 -0.29
CA GLY A 232 -16.49 16.17 0.13
C GLY A 232 -15.01 15.80 0.24
N LEU A 233 -14.70 14.83 1.12
CA LEU A 233 -13.32 14.37 1.31
C LEU A 233 -13.27 12.85 1.43
N ALA A 234 -12.34 12.22 0.67
CA ALA A 234 -12.09 10.78 0.73
C ALA A 234 -10.58 10.49 0.80
N ALA A 235 -10.22 9.44 1.55
CA ALA A 235 -8.84 8.98 1.68
C ALA A 235 -8.55 7.77 0.78
N LEU A 236 -7.31 7.65 0.31
CA LEU A 236 -6.77 6.46 -0.36
C LEU A 236 -6.16 5.45 0.60
N GLY A 237 -6.12 5.77 1.90
CA GLY A 237 -5.77 4.90 3.00
C GLY A 237 -6.46 5.40 4.27
N ILE A 238 -7.53 4.71 4.71
CA ILE A 238 -8.36 5.19 5.84
C ILE A 238 -7.81 4.83 7.22
N LEU A 239 -6.85 3.90 7.33
CA LEU A 239 -6.43 3.40 8.65
C LEU A 239 -5.64 4.42 9.47
N ASP A 240 -4.78 5.20 8.82
CA ASP A 240 -3.92 6.19 9.46
C ASP A 240 -4.27 7.63 9.07
N CYS A 241 -5.51 7.85 8.60
CA CYS A 241 -6.01 9.13 8.16
C CYS A 241 -7.30 9.51 8.90
N PRO A 242 -7.47 10.77 9.36
CA PRO A 242 -8.67 11.23 10.06
C PRO A 242 -9.83 11.53 9.08
N ILE A 243 -10.00 10.71 8.05
CA ILE A 243 -11.05 10.81 7.02
C ILE A 243 -11.88 9.54 7.09
N SER A 244 -13.20 9.68 7.22
CA SER A 244 -14.09 8.53 7.44
C SER A 244 -14.48 7.78 6.18
N ALA A 245 -14.47 8.43 5.01
CA ALA A 245 -14.79 7.81 3.73
C ALA A 245 -13.51 7.56 2.91
N GLY A 246 -13.41 6.43 2.24
CA GLY A 246 -12.25 6.16 1.38
C GLY A 246 -11.93 4.69 1.20
N ILE A 247 -10.70 4.42 0.84
CA ILE A 247 -10.20 3.08 0.55
C ILE A 247 -9.54 2.46 1.79
N HIS A 248 -10.01 1.28 2.18
CA HIS A 248 -9.24 0.36 3.01
C HIS A 248 -8.33 -0.46 2.08
N GLN A 249 -7.02 -0.31 2.22
CA GLN A 249 -6.05 -0.92 1.30
C GLN A 249 -5.83 -2.42 1.54
N ASN A 250 -6.54 -3.01 2.49
CA ASN A 250 -6.45 -4.43 2.89
C ASN A 250 -5.03 -4.86 3.31
N PRO A 251 -4.35 -4.13 4.21
CA PRO A 251 -2.94 -4.39 4.52
C PRO A 251 -2.70 -5.76 5.18
N CYS A 252 -3.63 -6.28 5.97
CA CYS A 252 -3.53 -7.63 6.52
C CYS A 252 -3.49 -8.69 5.40
N GLU A 253 -4.27 -8.48 4.34
CA GLU A 253 -4.28 -9.36 3.17
C GLU A 253 -2.97 -9.27 2.37
N ILE A 254 -2.39 -8.08 2.26
CA ILE A 254 -1.07 -7.89 1.63
C ILE A 254 -0.01 -8.68 2.40
N GLY A 255 0.01 -8.58 3.74
CA GLY A 255 0.92 -9.36 4.58
C GLY A 255 0.73 -10.87 4.43
N ARG A 256 -0.53 -11.33 4.40
CA ARG A 256 -0.89 -12.74 4.18
C ARG A 256 -0.39 -13.25 2.82
N ILE A 257 -0.65 -12.51 1.76
CA ILE A 257 -0.21 -12.86 0.40
C ILE A 257 1.32 -12.84 0.32
N GLY A 258 1.99 -11.87 0.98
CA GLY A 258 3.45 -11.82 1.05
C GLY A 258 4.05 -13.13 1.58
N ILE A 259 3.50 -13.68 2.65
CA ILE A 259 3.93 -14.99 3.18
C ILE A 259 3.59 -16.13 2.21
N GLN A 260 2.43 -16.12 1.57
CA GLN A 260 2.09 -17.16 0.60
C GLN A 260 3.09 -17.19 -0.56
N GLN A 261 3.48 -16.03 -1.09
CA GLN A 261 4.51 -15.93 -2.12
C GLN A 261 5.87 -16.40 -1.62
N LEU A 262 6.26 -16.03 -0.39
CA LEU A 262 7.51 -16.44 0.22
C LEU A 262 7.58 -17.96 0.41
N VAL A 263 6.51 -18.57 0.91
CA VAL A 263 6.41 -20.03 1.08
C VAL A 263 6.44 -20.75 -0.27
N SER A 264 5.83 -20.17 -1.32
CA SER A 264 5.89 -20.71 -2.68
C SER A 264 7.33 -20.72 -3.22
N LEU A 265 8.09 -19.62 -3.05
CA LEU A 265 9.50 -19.55 -3.44
C LEU A 265 10.34 -20.60 -2.68
N LEU A 266 10.15 -20.72 -1.37
CA LEU A 266 10.84 -21.71 -0.54
C LEU A 266 10.55 -23.15 -0.99
N SER A 267 9.29 -23.47 -1.25
CA SER A 267 8.87 -24.79 -1.70
C SER A 267 9.41 -25.12 -3.11
N GLY A 268 9.55 -24.12 -3.96
CA GLY A 268 10.16 -24.23 -5.29
C GLY A 268 11.69 -24.15 -5.28
N ASN A 269 12.31 -24.00 -4.10
CA ASN A 269 13.75 -23.75 -3.94
C ASN A 269 14.27 -22.58 -4.80
N VAL A 270 13.42 -21.54 -5.01
CA VAL A 270 13.80 -20.33 -5.73
C VAL A 270 14.48 -19.38 -4.75
N ARG A 271 15.74 -19.09 -5.00
CA ARG A 271 16.60 -18.27 -4.13
C ARG A 271 17.28 -17.16 -4.91
N GLY A 272 17.74 -16.16 -4.19
CA GLY A 272 18.42 -15.00 -4.77
C GLY A 272 17.43 -14.01 -5.38
N LEU A 273 17.99 -13.06 -6.12
CA LEU A 273 17.23 -12.09 -6.90
C LEU A 273 16.68 -12.78 -8.15
N LEU A 274 15.46 -12.43 -8.52
CA LEU A 274 14.83 -12.96 -9.74
C LEU A 274 15.47 -12.32 -10.98
N ALA A 275 15.44 -13.02 -12.11
CA ALA A 275 15.84 -12.43 -13.39
C ALA A 275 14.88 -11.29 -13.79
N ILE A 276 13.59 -11.42 -13.45
CA ILE A 276 12.55 -10.42 -13.71
C ILE A 276 11.74 -10.27 -12.42
N GLY A 277 11.63 -9.03 -11.92
CA GLY A 277 10.77 -8.70 -10.78
C GLY A 277 9.29 -8.94 -11.11
N GLN A 278 8.51 -9.34 -10.11
CA GLN A 278 7.08 -9.62 -10.25
C GLN A 278 6.29 -8.79 -9.26
N ASP A 279 5.13 -8.28 -9.68
CA ASP A 279 4.26 -7.49 -8.84
C ASP A 279 2.92 -8.21 -8.62
N VAL A 280 2.53 -8.36 -7.36
CA VAL A 280 1.22 -8.85 -6.94
C VAL A 280 0.45 -7.67 -6.33
N LEU A 281 -0.63 -7.28 -6.99
CA LEU A 281 -1.45 -6.13 -6.59
C LEU A 281 -2.72 -6.59 -5.87
N VAL A 282 -2.92 -6.08 -4.66
CA VAL A 282 -4.09 -6.38 -3.83
C VAL A 282 -5.07 -5.21 -3.91
N LYS A 283 -6.29 -5.50 -4.34
CA LYS A 283 -7.36 -4.49 -4.45
C LYS A 283 -7.78 -4.00 -3.07
N GLY A 284 -7.99 -2.70 -2.95
CA GLY A 284 -8.65 -2.11 -1.79
C GLY A 284 -10.15 -2.32 -1.81
N THR A 285 -10.80 -1.97 -0.69
CA THR A 285 -12.25 -1.94 -0.55
C THR A 285 -12.70 -0.53 -0.18
N TRP A 286 -13.84 -0.09 -0.72
CA TRP A 286 -14.41 1.20 -0.37
C TRP A 286 -15.13 1.14 0.97
N THR A 287 -14.95 2.18 1.78
CA THR A 287 -15.66 2.41 3.04
C THR A 287 -16.43 3.73 2.93
N ASP A 288 -17.73 3.68 3.18
CA ASP A 288 -18.56 4.89 3.28
C ASP A 288 -18.33 5.59 4.62
N GLY A 289 -18.44 6.92 4.62
CA GLY A 289 -18.26 7.73 5.82
C GLY A 289 -18.87 9.12 5.70
N SER A 290 -18.99 9.80 6.82
CA SER A 290 -19.61 11.14 6.92
C SER A 290 -18.83 12.22 6.19
N SER A 291 -17.55 12.03 5.89
CA SER A 291 -16.75 13.00 5.14
C SER A 291 -17.11 13.09 3.65
N LEU A 292 -17.87 12.11 3.12
CA LEU A 292 -18.30 12.07 1.72
C LEU A 292 -19.75 11.57 1.58
N PRO A 293 -20.76 12.31 2.03
CA PRO A 293 -22.16 11.94 1.87
C PRO A 293 -22.59 12.01 0.39
N ARG A 294 -23.68 11.31 0.06
CA ARG A 294 -24.28 11.46 -1.27
C ARG A 294 -24.85 12.86 -1.44
N ARG A 295 -24.50 13.56 -2.49
CA ARG A 295 -25.10 14.85 -2.87
C ARG A 295 -26.49 14.62 -3.48
N ARG A 296 -27.48 15.37 -3.03
CA ARG A 296 -28.77 15.43 -3.71
C ARG A 296 -28.55 16.15 -5.04
N VAL A 297 -28.71 15.44 -6.14
CA VAL A 297 -28.77 16.07 -7.47
C VAL A 297 -30.03 16.89 -7.51
N ARG A 298 -29.94 18.23 -7.47
CA ARG A 298 -31.10 19.06 -7.82
C ARG A 298 -31.41 18.76 -9.30
N PRO A 299 -32.65 18.35 -9.63
CA PRO A 299 -33.03 18.24 -11.03
C PRO A 299 -32.74 19.57 -11.71
N ARG A 300 -32.06 19.58 -12.84
CA ARG A 300 -32.05 20.75 -13.70
C ARG A 300 -33.53 21.02 -14.04
N LEU A 301 -34.05 22.16 -13.57
CA LEU A 301 -35.26 22.69 -14.16
C LEU A 301 -35.00 22.75 -15.67
N ALA A 302 -35.80 22.02 -16.44
CA ALA A 302 -35.78 22.13 -17.89
C ALA A 302 -35.96 23.61 -18.19
N GLU A 303 -35.01 24.21 -18.89
CA GLU A 303 -35.20 25.50 -19.50
C GLU A 303 -36.41 25.30 -20.42
N SER A 304 -37.55 25.85 -19.99
CA SER A 304 -38.75 25.91 -20.81
C SER A 304 -38.38 26.60 -22.13
N ALA A 305 -38.44 25.84 -23.22
CA ALA A 305 -38.45 26.42 -24.55
C ALA A 305 -39.63 27.43 -24.57
N VAL A 306 -39.29 28.69 -24.64
CA VAL A 306 -40.23 29.75 -25.04
C VAL A 306 -40.18 29.77 -26.56
N GLU A 307 -41.34 29.48 -27.14
CA GLU A 307 -41.67 29.65 -28.54
C GLU A 307 -41.36 31.07 -29.07
#